data_1c9fdfc6f50503668587bb2adb8daec9
#
_entry.id   1c9fdfc6f50503668587bb2adb8daec9
#
_cell.length_a   1.000
_cell.length_b   1.000
_cell.length_c   1.000
_cell.angle_alpha   90.00
_cell.angle_beta   90.00
_cell.angle_gamma   90.00
#
_symmetry.space_group_name_H-M   'P 1'
#
loop_
_entity.id
_entity.type
_entity.pdbx_description
1 polymer ?
#
loop_
_entity_poly.entity_id
_entity_poly.type
_entity_poly.pdbx_seq_one_letter_code
_entity_poly.pdbx_strand_id
1 'polypeptide(L)'
;MYFRFLLCNLSLERFLQVQFSLGPDMKFAVSTYNLAQKAYKPSKVKLARDTNEEVITKRAFLNSDTGAELKPSEINKFQEYGGKRIKFSLDETKAITTMQTEPGLKLVGFKPTSTLKFGHFVRHSYFIYPDEEAVKGSRQLFAALLMKCLERRVMAICTFKLRDASGPSFVALVI
;
A
#
# COMPACT_ATOMS: atom_id res chain seq x y z
N MET A 1 9.01 12.82 20.77
CA MET A 1 7.76 12.14 21.07
C MET A 1 8.12 10.71 21.43
N TYR A 2 8.11 10.37 22.72
CA TYR A 2 8.54 9.08 23.23
C TYR A 2 7.46 8.05 22.89
N PHE A 3 7.78 7.06 22.08
CA PHE A 3 6.96 5.86 21.94
C PHE A 3 7.14 5.01 23.21
N ARG A 4 6.28 5.24 24.20
CA ARG A 4 6.05 4.28 25.28
C ARG A 4 5.37 3.07 24.66
N PHE A 5 6.06 1.93 24.65
CA PHE A 5 5.42 0.63 24.50
C PHE A 5 4.45 0.43 25.67
N LEU A 6 3.22 0.87 25.52
CA LEU A 6 2.13 0.37 26.33
C LEU A 6 1.82 -1.03 25.81
N LEU A 7 2.32 -2.03 26.49
CA LEU A 7 1.79 -3.39 26.48
C LEU A 7 0.36 -3.36 27.05
N CYS A 8 -0.56 -2.72 26.36
CA CYS A 8 -1.96 -3.00 26.52
C CYS A 8 -2.23 -4.27 25.72
N ASN A 9 -2.96 -5.22 26.33
CA ASN A 9 -3.56 -6.38 25.68
C ASN A 9 -4.64 -5.97 24.66
N LEU A 10 -4.30 -5.08 23.76
CA LEU A 10 -5.02 -4.86 22.54
C LEU A 10 -4.55 -5.95 21.59
N SER A 11 -5.43 -6.85 21.22
CA SER A 11 -5.21 -7.78 20.12
C SER A 11 -5.10 -6.94 18.84
N LEU A 12 -3.89 -6.42 18.61
CA LEU A 12 -3.57 -5.71 17.37
C LEU A 12 -3.61 -6.74 16.24
N GLU A 13 -4.65 -6.70 15.45
CA GLU A 13 -4.72 -7.53 14.26
C GLU A 13 -3.58 -7.14 13.32
N ARG A 14 -2.81 -8.14 12.91
CA ARG A 14 -1.79 -7.98 11.89
C ARG A 14 -2.47 -7.51 10.61
N PHE A 15 -2.13 -6.30 10.17
CA PHE A 15 -2.67 -5.77 8.93
C PHE A 15 -2.05 -6.45 7.71
N LEU A 16 -0.73 -6.60 7.70
CA LEU A 16 0.00 -7.19 6.58
C LEU A 16 1.39 -7.66 7.04
N GLN A 17 1.83 -8.78 6.50
CA GLN A 17 3.21 -9.25 6.57
C GLN A 17 3.94 -8.80 5.30
N VAL A 18 5.10 -8.18 5.47
CA VAL A 18 5.85 -7.57 4.37
C VAL A 18 7.31 -7.96 4.44
N GLN A 19 7.90 -8.26 3.30
CA GLN A 19 9.34 -8.43 3.20
C GLN A 19 10.02 -7.06 3.17
N PHE A 20 10.98 -6.84 4.07
CA PHE A 20 11.80 -5.64 4.08
C PHE A 20 13.19 -5.93 3.53
N SER A 21 13.54 -5.27 2.43
CA SER A 21 14.85 -5.38 1.78
C SER A 21 15.70 -4.16 2.10
N LEU A 22 16.84 -4.37 2.75
CA LEU A 22 17.86 -3.35 2.99
C LEU A 22 18.85 -3.25 1.84
N GLY A 23 18.97 -4.31 1.04
CA GLY A 23 19.87 -4.44 -0.09
C GLY A 23 19.60 -5.72 -0.86
N PRO A 24 20.40 -6.05 -1.86
CA PRO A 24 20.18 -7.24 -2.70
C PRO A 24 20.17 -8.54 -1.87
N ASP A 25 21.09 -8.67 -0.91
CA ASP A 25 21.28 -9.91 -0.15
C ASP A 25 20.74 -9.84 1.28
N MET A 26 20.19 -8.70 1.70
CA MET A 26 19.77 -8.47 3.07
C MET A 26 18.27 -8.22 3.12
N LYS A 27 17.51 -9.27 3.44
CA LYS A 27 16.06 -9.24 3.51
C LYS A 27 15.58 -9.86 4.81
N PHE A 28 14.56 -9.29 5.42
CA PHE A 28 13.92 -9.81 6.62
C PHE A 28 12.41 -9.52 6.60
N ALA A 29 11.66 -10.17 7.46
CA ALA A 29 10.22 -10.00 7.51
C ALA A 29 9.81 -9.01 8.58
N VAL A 30 8.81 -8.19 8.26
CA VAL A 30 8.15 -7.28 9.19
C VAL A 30 6.64 -7.42 9.08
N SER A 31 5.97 -7.32 10.22
CA SER A 31 4.52 -7.23 10.30
C SER A 31 4.11 -5.78 10.51
N THR A 32 3.10 -5.34 9.79
CA THR A 32 2.57 -3.98 9.89
C THR A 32 1.27 -3.99 10.68
N TYR A 33 1.09 -2.98 11.53
CA TYR A 33 -0.07 -2.82 12.40
C TYR A 33 -0.68 -1.43 12.20
N ASN A 34 -1.99 -1.38 12.17
CA ASN A 34 -2.72 -0.13 12.11
C ASN A 34 -3.46 0.08 13.44
N LEU A 35 -3.06 1.10 14.21
CA LEU A 35 -3.66 1.38 15.52
C LEU A 35 -4.97 2.16 15.43
N ALA A 36 -5.12 2.97 14.37
CA ALA A 36 -6.30 3.80 14.20
C ALA A 36 -6.70 3.82 12.73
N GLN A 37 -7.89 3.37 12.44
CA GLN A 37 -8.46 3.40 11.10
C GLN A 37 -9.75 4.20 11.10
N LYS A 38 -9.93 5.02 10.07
CA LYS A 38 -11.19 5.75 9.90
C LYS A 38 -12.32 4.76 9.66
N ALA A 39 -13.31 4.77 10.54
CA ALA A 39 -14.53 4.01 10.33
C ALA A 39 -15.37 4.64 9.21
N TYR A 40 -15.72 3.86 8.25
CA TYR A 40 -16.64 4.26 7.18
C TYR A 40 -18.02 3.64 7.43
N LYS A 41 -19.07 4.39 7.10
CA LYS A 41 -20.41 3.81 7.08
C LYS A 41 -20.43 2.66 6.06
N PRO A 42 -21.11 1.55 6.37
CA PRO A 42 -21.28 0.47 5.42
C PRO A 42 -21.94 0.97 4.13
N SER A 43 -21.66 0.32 3.02
CA SER A 43 -22.29 0.63 1.74
C SER A 43 -23.79 0.46 1.85
N LYS A 44 -24.54 1.40 1.25
CA LYS A 44 -26.00 1.30 1.21
C LYS A 44 -26.40 0.14 0.32
N VAL A 45 -27.28 -0.70 0.80
CA VAL A 45 -27.95 -1.75 0.03
C VAL A 45 -29.22 -1.18 -0.56
N LYS A 46 -29.48 -1.47 -1.84
CA LYS A 46 -30.75 -1.10 -2.49
C LYS A 46 -31.71 -2.26 -2.34
N LEU A 47 -32.90 -1.97 -1.83
CA LEU A 47 -33.96 -2.95 -1.69
C LEU A 47 -35.08 -2.65 -2.69
N ALA A 48 -35.70 -3.68 -3.21
CA ALA A 48 -36.92 -3.56 -3.98
C ALA A 48 -38.05 -3.04 -3.07
N ARG A 49 -38.85 -2.10 -3.56
CA ARG A 49 -39.90 -1.44 -2.75
C ARG A 49 -40.99 -2.41 -2.32
N ASP A 50 -41.31 -3.36 -3.17
CA ASP A 50 -42.50 -4.22 -2.98
C ASP A 50 -42.15 -5.50 -2.20
N THR A 51 -40.96 -6.08 -2.41
CA THR A 51 -40.56 -7.38 -1.83
C THR A 51 -39.55 -7.24 -0.71
N ASN A 52 -38.91 -6.06 -0.52
CA ASN A 52 -37.77 -5.84 0.38
C ASN A 52 -36.56 -6.73 0.09
N GLU A 53 -36.48 -7.33 -1.08
CA GLU A 53 -35.35 -8.12 -1.50
C GLU A 53 -34.19 -7.23 -1.97
N GLU A 54 -32.96 -7.73 -1.82
CA GLU A 54 -31.75 -7.03 -2.25
C GLU A 54 -31.67 -6.93 -3.78
N VAL A 55 -31.55 -5.71 -4.30
CA VAL A 55 -31.42 -5.46 -5.74
C VAL A 55 -29.97 -5.50 -6.15
N ILE A 56 -29.63 -6.46 -7.01
CA ILE A 56 -28.30 -6.57 -7.62
C ILE A 56 -28.20 -5.56 -8.75
N THR A 57 -27.24 -4.62 -8.63
CA THR A 57 -27.01 -3.61 -9.67
C THR A 57 -25.84 -4.05 -10.56
N LYS A 58 -26.09 -4.28 -11.84
CA LYS A 58 -25.07 -4.53 -12.85
C LYS A 58 -24.78 -3.25 -13.63
N ARG A 59 -23.50 -2.91 -13.81
CA ARG A 59 -23.07 -1.85 -14.70
C ARG A 59 -22.63 -2.47 -16.01
N ALA A 60 -23.20 -2.03 -17.13
CA ALA A 60 -22.80 -2.41 -18.46
C ALA A 60 -22.33 -1.17 -19.22
N PHE A 61 -21.27 -1.31 -20.01
CA PHE A 61 -20.85 -0.31 -20.96
C PHE A 61 -21.45 -0.66 -22.32
N LEU A 62 -22.13 0.30 -22.92
CA LEU A 62 -22.74 0.13 -24.23
C LEU A 62 -21.93 0.88 -25.29
N ASN A 63 -21.80 0.27 -26.45
CA ASN A 63 -21.24 0.95 -27.62
C ASN A 63 -22.22 2.04 -28.08
N SER A 64 -21.74 3.27 -28.27
CA SER A 64 -22.56 4.42 -28.67
C SER A 64 -23.21 4.24 -30.04
N ASP A 65 -22.58 3.48 -30.95
CA ASP A 65 -23.01 3.36 -32.33
C ASP A 65 -23.96 2.17 -32.54
N THR A 66 -23.72 1.09 -31.86
CA THR A 66 -24.48 -0.18 -32.05
C THR A 66 -25.42 -0.51 -30.90
N GLY A 67 -25.27 0.16 -29.73
CA GLY A 67 -26.04 -0.15 -28.52
C GLY A 67 -25.70 -1.50 -27.88
N ALA A 68 -24.70 -2.24 -28.42
CA ALA A 68 -24.30 -3.54 -27.91
C ALA A 68 -23.53 -3.41 -26.59
N GLU A 69 -23.70 -4.37 -25.67
CA GLU A 69 -22.95 -4.44 -24.43
C GLU A 69 -21.49 -4.80 -24.71
N LEU A 70 -20.56 -3.94 -24.24
CA LEU A 70 -19.13 -4.14 -24.39
C LEU A 70 -18.58 -5.04 -23.29
N LYS A 71 -17.76 -5.99 -23.68
CA LYS A 71 -17.01 -6.83 -22.74
C LYS A 71 -15.84 -6.03 -22.12
N PRO A 72 -15.40 -6.33 -20.89
CA PRO A 72 -14.26 -5.66 -20.28
C PRO A 72 -12.98 -5.70 -21.12
N SER A 73 -12.79 -6.76 -21.93
CA SER A 73 -11.66 -6.92 -22.86
C SER A 73 -11.68 -5.96 -24.07
N GLU A 74 -12.84 -5.41 -24.40
CA GLU A 74 -13.01 -4.48 -25.51
C GLU A 74 -12.81 -3.03 -25.09
N ILE A 75 -12.70 -2.78 -23.77
CA ILE A 75 -12.55 -1.44 -23.21
C ILE A 75 -11.07 -1.15 -22.98
N ASN A 76 -10.52 -0.23 -23.75
CA ASN A 76 -9.15 0.23 -23.59
C ASN A 76 -9.08 1.54 -22.80
N LYS A 77 -8.04 1.70 -21.99
CA LYS A 77 -7.72 2.97 -21.38
C LYS A 77 -6.94 3.82 -22.36
N PHE A 78 -7.10 5.13 -22.30
CA PHE A 78 -6.29 6.04 -23.10
C PHE A 78 -5.77 7.20 -22.28
N GLN A 79 -4.63 7.72 -22.70
CA GLN A 79 -4.04 8.97 -22.21
C GLN A 79 -3.95 9.94 -23.40
N GLU A 80 -4.39 11.16 -23.20
CA GLU A 80 -4.23 12.20 -24.20
C GLU A 80 -2.89 12.91 -24.01
N TYR A 81 -2.08 12.94 -25.06
CA TYR A 81 -0.79 13.59 -25.08
C TYR A 81 -0.54 14.24 -26.44
N GLY A 82 -0.23 15.54 -26.43
CA GLY A 82 0.02 16.30 -27.66
C GLY A 82 -1.16 16.29 -28.67
N GLY A 83 -2.41 16.29 -28.17
CA GLY A 83 -3.61 16.21 -29.00
C GLY A 83 -3.89 14.85 -29.64
N LYS A 84 -3.10 13.82 -29.29
CA LYS A 84 -3.32 12.43 -29.71
C LYS A 84 -3.73 11.55 -28.55
N ARG A 85 -4.69 10.65 -28.78
CA ARG A 85 -5.10 9.64 -27.80
C ARG A 85 -4.25 8.38 -27.95
N ILE A 86 -3.40 8.12 -26.97
CA ILE A 86 -2.59 6.91 -26.89
C ILE A 86 -3.42 5.88 -26.13
N LYS A 87 -3.80 4.80 -26.80
CA LYS A 87 -4.60 3.71 -26.22
C LYS A 87 -3.68 2.67 -25.59
N PHE A 88 -4.09 2.14 -24.45
CA PHE A 88 -3.40 1.07 -23.75
C PHE A 88 -4.36 -0.12 -23.61
N SER A 89 -3.91 -1.28 -24.01
CA SER A 89 -4.60 -2.55 -23.77
C SER A 89 -4.58 -2.88 -22.27
N LEU A 90 -5.41 -3.85 -21.87
CA LEU A 90 -5.41 -4.33 -20.46
C LEU A 90 -4.06 -4.91 -20.06
N ASP A 91 -3.40 -5.63 -20.97
CA ASP A 91 -2.12 -6.28 -20.68
C ASP A 91 -0.97 -5.27 -20.60
N GLU A 92 -0.94 -4.26 -21.49
CA GLU A 92 0.00 -3.14 -21.38
C GLU A 92 -0.22 -2.34 -20.08
N THR A 93 -1.47 -2.09 -19.70
CA THR A 93 -1.78 -1.40 -18.43
C THR A 93 -1.30 -2.21 -17.23
N LYS A 94 -1.48 -3.54 -17.24
CA LYS A 94 -0.94 -4.44 -16.20
C LYS A 94 0.59 -4.40 -16.20
N ALA A 95 1.23 -4.52 -17.37
CA ALA A 95 2.68 -4.48 -17.50
C ALA A 95 3.26 -3.19 -16.93
N ILE A 96 2.70 -2.03 -17.27
CA ILE A 96 3.12 -0.72 -16.74
C ILE A 96 2.98 -0.67 -15.22
N THR A 97 1.89 -1.22 -14.68
CA THR A 97 1.65 -1.21 -13.22
C THR A 97 2.58 -2.15 -12.47
N THR A 98 2.91 -3.32 -13.05
CA THR A 98 3.77 -4.32 -12.40
C THR A 98 5.26 -4.05 -12.60
N MET A 99 5.65 -3.31 -13.63
CA MET A 99 7.05 -3.09 -14.02
C MET A 99 7.95 -2.44 -12.97
N GLN A 100 7.39 -1.83 -11.94
CA GLN A 100 8.19 -0.93 -11.11
C GLN A 100 8.89 -1.57 -9.92
N THR A 101 8.31 -2.56 -9.26
CA THR A 101 8.93 -3.23 -8.10
C THR A 101 8.08 -4.40 -7.62
N GLU A 102 8.71 -5.40 -7.02
CA GLU A 102 8.02 -6.43 -6.25
C GLU A 102 7.29 -5.83 -5.04
N PRO A 103 6.16 -6.42 -4.58
CA PRO A 103 5.51 -6.04 -3.34
C PRO A 103 6.48 -6.14 -2.17
N GLY A 104 6.41 -5.18 -1.29
CA GLY A 104 7.29 -5.17 -0.12
C GLY A 104 7.73 -3.77 0.28
N LEU A 105 8.66 -3.74 1.22
CA LEU A 105 9.33 -2.55 1.71
C LEU A 105 10.79 -2.60 1.28
N LYS A 106 11.26 -1.61 0.54
CA LYS A 106 12.64 -1.55 0.04
C LYS A 106 13.31 -0.26 0.47
N LEU A 107 14.46 -0.38 1.13
CA LEU A 107 15.25 0.78 1.55
C LEU A 107 15.81 1.53 0.32
N VAL A 108 15.63 2.83 0.32
CA VAL A 108 16.19 3.75 -0.69
C VAL A 108 17.40 4.47 -0.12
N GLY A 109 17.34 4.91 1.15
CA GLY A 109 18.41 5.64 1.79
C GLY A 109 18.01 6.23 3.14
N PHE A 110 18.86 7.09 3.67
CA PHE A 110 18.66 7.71 4.97
C PHE A 110 18.64 9.24 4.85
N LYS A 111 17.81 9.89 5.66
CA LYS A 111 17.76 11.34 5.78
C LYS A 111 17.70 11.76 7.26
N PRO A 112 18.21 12.95 7.62
CA PRO A 112 18.03 13.47 8.97
C PRO A 112 16.56 13.58 9.34
N THR A 113 16.20 13.25 10.57
CA THR A 113 14.81 13.30 11.06
C THR A 113 14.23 14.74 10.98
N SER A 114 15.09 15.76 11.08
CA SER A 114 14.70 17.16 10.97
C SER A 114 14.11 17.56 9.60
N THR A 115 14.35 16.76 8.56
CA THR A 115 13.78 17.02 7.22
C THR A 115 12.32 16.63 7.10
N LEU A 116 11.77 15.88 8.06
CA LEU A 116 10.37 15.48 8.06
C LEU A 116 9.50 16.66 8.48
N LYS A 117 8.65 17.13 7.57
CA LYS A 117 7.70 18.22 7.79
C LYS A 117 6.28 17.69 7.90
N PHE A 118 5.40 18.43 8.56
CA PHE A 118 3.99 18.05 8.70
C PHE A 118 3.30 17.80 7.36
N GLY A 119 3.60 18.56 6.32
CA GLY A 119 3.03 18.38 4.98
C GLY A 119 3.42 17.08 4.26
N HIS A 120 4.37 16.29 4.80
CA HIS A 120 4.73 15.00 4.26
C HIS A 120 3.80 13.87 4.74
N PHE A 121 2.95 14.12 5.73
CA PHE A 121 1.97 13.15 6.23
C PHE A 121 0.73 13.12 5.34
N VAL A 122 0.71 12.22 4.36
CA VAL A 122 -0.40 12.10 3.41
C VAL A 122 -1.48 11.14 3.92
N ARG A 123 -1.10 10.14 4.72
CA ARG A 123 -1.98 9.09 5.27
C ARG A 123 -1.65 8.82 6.73
N HIS A 124 -2.51 8.05 7.40
CA HIS A 124 -2.24 7.55 8.75
C HIS A 124 -0.97 6.69 8.77
N SER A 125 -0.26 6.74 9.88
CA SER A 125 0.97 5.99 10.08
C SER A 125 0.67 4.53 10.41
N TYR A 126 1.56 3.63 9.97
CA TYR A 126 1.58 2.23 10.35
C TYR A 126 2.69 2.00 11.36
N PHE A 127 2.48 1.05 12.27
CA PHE A 127 3.52 0.52 13.12
C PHE A 127 4.08 -0.73 12.47
N ILE A 128 5.40 -0.90 12.55
CA ILE A 128 6.08 -2.09 12.04
C ILE A 128 6.80 -2.80 13.16
N TYR A 129 6.77 -4.12 13.13
CA TYR A 129 7.44 -4.99 14.08
C TYR A 129 8.09 -6.16 13.34
N PRO A 130 9.31 -6.59 13.73
CA PRO A 130 9.99 -7.70 13.06
C PRO A 130 9.25 -9.01 13.28
N ASP A 131 9.16 -9.80 12.21
CA ASP A 131 8.53 -11.11 12.23
C ASP A 131 9.60 -12.20 12.21
N GLU A 132 9.87 -12.76 13.38
CA GLU A 132 10.88 -13.80 13.57
C GLU A 132 10.39 -15.18 13.11
N GLU A 133 9.07 -15.40 13.06
CA GLU A 133 8.48 -16.66 12.61
C GLU A 133 8.64 -16.82 11.10
N ALA A 134 8.52 -15.72 10.36
CA ALA A 134 8.65 -15.75 8.92
C ALA A 134 10.11 -15.86 8.45
N VAL A 135 11.02 -15.10 9.07
CA VAL A 135 12.45 -15.12 8.77
C VAL A 135 13.26 -15.02 10.05
N LYS A 136 14.02 -16.04 10.37
CA LYS A 136 14.92 -16.06 11.54
C LYS A 136 15.97 -14.95 11.44
N GLY A 137 16.23 -14.25 12.54
CA GLY A 137 17.15 -13.12 12.59
C GLY A 137 16.53 -11.76 12.25
N SER A 138 15.25 -11.71 11.88
CA SER A 138 14.53 -10.46 11.59
C SER A 138 14.58 -9.50 12.76
N ARG A 139 14.42 -9.99 13.98
CA ARG A 139 14.44 -9.18 15.20
C ARG A 139 15.80 -8.54 15.46
N GLN A 140 16.89 -9.28 15.25
CA GLN A 140 18.25 -8.78 15.44
C GLN A 140 18.59 -7.70 14.41
N LEU A 141 18.31 -7.94 13.13
CA LEU A 141 18.54 -6.96 12.06
C LEU A 141 17.71 -5.69 12.26
N PHE A 142 16.45 -5.85 12.63
CA PHE A 142 15.58 -4.71 12.89
C PHE A 142 16.05 -3.87 14.08
N ALA A 143 16.43 -4.51 15.19
CA ALA A 143 16.98 -3.83 16.37
C ALA A 143 18.29 -3.09 16.04
N ALA A 144 19.19 -3.71 15.29
CA ALA A 144 20.42 -3.06 14.86
C ALA A 144 20.16 -1.82 13.97
N LEU A 145 19.20 -1.93 13.03
CA LEU A 145 18.78 -0.81 12.20
C LEU A 145 18.22 0.34 13.06
N LEU A 146 17.32 0.04 14.00
CA LEU A 146 16.72 1.02 14.89
C LEU A 146 17.79 1.74 15.73
N MET A 147 18.69 0.99 16.37
CA MET A 147 19.77 1.58 17.18
C MET A 147 20.65 2.52 16.36
N LYS A 148 21.02 2.13 15.15
CA LYS A 148 21.87 2.97 14.27
C LYS A 148 21.13 4.21 13.76
N CYS A 149 19.84 4.11 13.48
CA CYS A 149 19.04 5.26 13.11
C CYS A 149 18.89 6.26 14.27
N LEU A 150 18.67 5.78 15.49
CA LEU A 150 18.60 6.59 16.71
C LEU A 150 19.94 7.30 16.98
N GLU A 151 21.05 6.55 16.98
CA GLU A 151 22.39 7.09 17.22
C GLU A 151 22.72 8.24 16.25
N ARG A 152 22.39 8.06 14.98
CA ARG A 152 22.67 9.05 13.93
C ARG A 152 21.58 10.09 13.73
N ARG A 153 20.46 10.00 14.45
CA ARG A 153 19.28 10.88 14.29
C ARG A 153 18.77 10.94 12.84
N VAL A 154 18.71 9.78 12.19
CA VAL A 154 18.24 9.64 10.81
C VAL A 154 16.99 8.79 10.75
N MET A 155 16.20 9.00 9.69
CA MET A 155 15.07 8.17 9.31
C MET A 155 15.41 7.40 8.04
N ALA A 156 14.90 6.18 7.90
CA ALA A 156 15.04 5.40 6.70
C ALA A 156 13.93 5.75 5.70
N ILE A 157 14.29 6.14 4.50
CA ILE A 157 13.36 6.37 3.40
C ILE A 157 13.25 5.07 2.61
N CYS A 158 12.04 4.58 2.45
CA CYS A 158 11.77 3.33 1.76
C CYS A 158 10.69 3.52 0.68
N THR A 159 10.70 2.63 -0.30
CA THR A 159 9.55 2.43 -1.18
C THR A 159 8.70 1.31 -0.61
N PHE A 160 7.39 1.53 -0.55
CA PHE A 160 6.42 0.58 -0.09
C PHE A 160 5.41 0.26 -1.18
N LYS A 161 5.26 -1.01 -1.50
CA LYS A 161 4.27 -1.53 -2.45
C LYS A 161 3.47 -2.63 -1.77
N LEU A 162 2.16 -2.41 -1.68
CA LEU A 162 1.27 -3.32 -0.96
C LEU A 162 0.95 -4.59 -1.74
N ARG A 163 0.65 -4.45 -3.03
CA ARG A 163 0.24 -5.54 -3.95
C ARG A 163 0.79 -5.25 -5.34
N ASP A 164 0.85 -6.27 -6.20
CA ASP A 164 1.32 -6.11 -7.58
C ASP A 164 0.58 -5.04 -8.37
N ALA A 165 -0.73 -4.97 -8.19
CA ALA A 165 -1.59 -3.99 -8.86
C ALA A 165 -1.55 -2.57 -8.24
N SER A 166 -0.86 -2.36 -7.11
CA SER A 166 -0.75 -1.04 -6.48
C SER A 166 0.51 -0.30 -6.92
N GLY A 167 0.41 1.01 -7.10
CA GLY A 167 1.59 1.85 -7.30
C GLY A 167 2.48 1.89 -6.06
N PRO A 168 3.81 2.02 -6.22
CA PRO A 168 4.73 2.21 -5.10
C PRO A 168 4.52 3.59 -4.46
N SER A 169 4.71 3.67 -3.16
CA SER A 169 4.69 4.92 -2.40
C SER A 169 5.97 5.07 -1.58
N PHE A 170 6.41 6.31 -1.39
CA PHE A 170 7.52 6.59 -0.48
C PHE A 170 7.01 6.65 0.95
N VAL A 171 7.74 5.98 1.84
CA VAL A 171 7.46 5.97 3.29
C VAL A 171 8.74 6.27 4.06
N ALA A 172 8.59 6.95 5.19
CA ALA A 172 9.67 7.21 6.11
C ALA A 172 9.48 6.36 7.37
N LEU A 173 10.51 5.58 7.73
CA LEU A 173 10.57 4.86 9.00
C LEU A 173 11.18 5.79 10.03
N VAL A 174 10.37 6.21 10.99
CA VAL A 174 10.74 7.11 12.07
C VAL A 174 10.71 6.35 13.38
N ILE A 175 11.72 6.57 14.21
CA ILE A 175 11.92 5.91 15.50
C ILE A 175 11.66 6.91 16.62
#